data_505405900914a26dc7f804cdfef47096
#
_entry.id   505405900914a26dc7f804cdfef47096
#
_cell.length_a   1.000
_cell.length_b   1.000
_cell.length_c   1.000
_cell.angle_alpha   90.00
_cell.angle_beta   90.00
_cell.angle_gamma   90.00
#
_symmetry.space_group_name_H-M   'P 1'
#
loop_
_entity.id
_entity.type
_entity.pdbx_description
1 polymer ?
#
loop_
_entity_poly.entity_id
_entity_poly.type
_entity_poly.pdbx_seq_one_letter_code
_entity_poly.pdbx_strand_id
1 'polypeptide(L)'
;DRLASDFTLENELMNIQAYVKIQLFSYSESIEVVYNIEEALAGVPFPNFILQPLVENALDHGLKNSLKKDKKLTVTVKKEEYMAVDFISIWIEG
;
A
#
# COMPACT_ATOMS: atom_id res chain seq x y z
N ASP A 1 18.01 -17.15 -4.71
CA ASP A 1 17.32 -17.04 -5.98
C ASP A 1 16.89 -15.59 -6.23
N ARG A 2 17.24 -15.12 -7.39
CA ARG A 2 16.95 -13.76 -7.79
C ARG A 2 15.47 -13.42 -7.77
N LEU A 3 14.63 -14.37 -8.19
CA LEU A 3 13.20 -14.16 -8.22
C LEU A 3 12.61 -13.95 -6.83
N ALA A 4 13.10 -14.69 -5.86
CA ALA A 4 12.62 -14.56 -4.49
C ALA A 4 12.97 -13.19 -3.90
N SER A 5 14.12 -12.63 -4.24
CA SER A 5 14.53 -11.34 -3.71
C SER A 5 13.78 -10.17 -4.35
N ASP A 6 13.17 -10.40 -5.53
CA ASP A 6 12.43 -9.34 -6.22
C ASP A 6 11.00 -9.19 -5.68
N PHE A 7 10.50 -10.20 -4.98
CA PHE A 7 9.13 -10.20 -4.46
C PHE A 7 9.13 -9.95 -2.96
N THR A 8 9.53 -8.75 -2.57
CA THR A 8 9.50 -8.34 -1.17
C THR A 8 8.49 -7.22 -0.99
N LEU A 9 8.03 -7.06 0.25
CA LEU A 9 7.11 -5.97 0.58
C LEU A 9 7.74 -4.61 0.27
N GLU A 10 9.03 -4.47 0.52
CA GLU A 10 9.74 -3.23 0.25
C GLU A 10 9.68 -2.87 -1.23
N ASN A 11 9.91 -3.85 -2.12
CA ASN A 11 9.84 -3.60 -3.56
C ASN A 11 8.41 -3.25 -3.99
N GLU A 12 7.42 -3.91 -3.43
CA GLU A 12 6.03 -3.58 -3.73
C GLU A 12 5.70 -2.16 -3.31
N LEU A 13 6.17 -1.74 -2.14
CA LEU A 13 5.95 -0.38 -1.66
C LEU A 13 6.60 0.66 -2.55
N MET A 14 7.80 0.38 -3.06
CA MET A 14 8.45 1.28 -3.99
C MET A 14 7.64 1.46 -5.26
N ASN A 15 7.09 0.37 -5.77
CA ASN A 15 6.24 0.43 -6.97
C ASN A 15 4.96 1.21 -6.70
N ILE A 16 4.36 1.02 -5.54
CA ILE A 16 3.14 1.74 -5.17
C ILE A 16 3.42 3.24 -5.04
N GLN A 17 4.53 3.60 -4.41
CA GLN A 17 4.88 5.00 -4.26
C GLN A 17 5.09 5.68 -5.61
N ALA A 18 5.70 4.98 -6.55
CA ALA A 18 5.86 5.51 -7.91
C ALA A 18 4.52 5.69 -8.60
N TYR A 19 3.64 4.70 -8.47
CA TYR A 19 2.30 4.78 -9.04
C TYR A 19 1.51 5.96 -8.47
N VAL A 20 1.55 6.12 -7.15
CA VAL A 20 0.83 7.20 -6.47
C VAL A 20 1.34 8.56 -6.94
N LYS A 21 2.65 8.73 -7.07
CA LYS A 21 3.22 9.98 -7.56
C LYS A 21 2.69 10.35 -8.93
N ILE A 22 2.64 9.38 -9.83
CA ILE A 22 2.14 9.61 -11.18
C ILE A 22 0.67 10.00 -11.14
N GLN A 23 -0.13 9.32 -10.34
CA GLN A 23 -1.54 9.61 -10.23
C GLN A 23 -1.80 10.99 -9.64
N LEU A 24 -1.08 11.35 -8.58
CA LEU A 24 -1.27 12.66 -7.96
C LEU A 24 -0.82 13.80 -8.85
N PHE A 25 0.18 13.58 -9.67
CA PHE A 25 0.62 14.57 -10.63
C PHE A 25 -0.46 14.87 -11.68
N SER A 26 -1.22 13.84 -12.05
CA SER A 26 -2.28 13.98 -13.05
C SER A 26 -3.54 14.65 -12.50
N TYR A 27 -3.68 14.73 -11.19
CA TYR A 27 -4.84 15.31 -10.54
C TYR A 27 -4.46 16.57 -9.81
N SER A 28 -5.30 17.58 -9.90
CA SER A 28 -5.06 18.85 -9.22
C SER A 28 -5.37 18.77 -7.72
N GLU A 29 -5.85 17.63 -7.25
CA GLU A 29 -6.21 17.47 -5.85
C GLU A 29 -5.02 17.02 -5.01
N SER A 30 -5.00 17.46 -3.76
CA SER A 30 -3.98 17.07 -2.81
C SER A 30 -4.45 15.85 -2.03
N ILE A 31 -3.68 14.76 -2.12
CA ILE A 31 -3.96 13.54 -1.38
C ILE A 31 -2.70 13.15 -0.63
N GLU A 32 -2.81 13.00 0.66
CA GLU A 32 -1.71 12.53 1.48
C GLU A 32 -1.80 11.02 1.61
N VAL A 33 -0.70 10.32 1.34
CA VAL A 33 -0.65 8.87 1.50
C VAL A 33 0.33 8.55 2.63
N VAL A 34 -0.15 7.85 3.64
CA VAL A 34 0.64 7.49 4.80
C VAL A 34 0.84 5.98 4.82
N TYR A 35 2.07 5.55 4.99
CA TYR A 35 2.44 4.13 5.03
C TYR A 35 2.86 3.75 6.44
N ASN A 36 2.07 2.90 7.08
CA ASN A 36 2.37 2.35 8.40
C ASN A 36 2.76 0.89 8.22
N ILE A 37 4.03 0.65 7.99
CA ILE A 37 4.53 -0.68 7.67
C ILE A 37 5.36 -1.18 8.85
N GLU A 38 5.05 -2.37 9.34
CA GLU A 38 5.84 -2.97 10.39
C GLU A 38 7.24 -3.23 9.85
N GLU A 39 8.23 -2.67 10.52
CA GLU A 39 9.60 -2.66 10.03
C GLU A 39 10.14 -4.06 9.76
N ALA A 40 9.76 -5.01 10.59
CA ALA A 40 10.23 -6.38 10.45
C ALA A 40 9.76 -7.04 9.16
N LEU A 41 8.76 -6.48 8.48
CA LEU A 41 8.21 -7.06 7.27
C LEU A 41 8.87 -6.57 5.98
N ALA A 42 9.71 -5.54 6.06
CA ALA A 42 10.24 -4.89 4.86
C ALA A 42 10.98 -5.86 3.93
N GLY A 43 11.80 -6.75 4.48
CA GLY A 43 12.58 -7.69 3.70
C GLY A 43 11.95 -9.07 3.55
N VAL A 44 10.72 -9.24 4.01
CA VAL A 44 10.05 -10.53 3.97
C VAL A 44 9.55 -10.81 2.55
N PRO A 45 9.67 -12.05 2.05
CA PRO A 45 9.09 -12.39 0.76
C PRO A 45 7.60 -12.09 0.74
N PHE A 46 7.16 -11.43 -0.32
CA PHE A 46 5.79 -10.96 -0.41
C PHE A 46 5.30 -11.15 -1.83
N PRO A 47 4.11 -11.74 -2.03
CA PRO A 47 3.60 -11.92 -3.40
C PRO A 47 3.49 -10.59 -4.13
N ASN A 48 3.92 -10.60 -5.39
CA ASN A 48 3.91 -9.39 -6.21
C ASN A 48 2.48 -8.97 -6.55
N PHE A 49 2.25 -7.67 -6.62
CA PHE A 49 0.97 -7.10 -7.05
C PHE A 49 -0.22 -7.46 -6.16
N ILE A 50 0.00 -7.57 -4.84
CA ILE A 50 -1.11 -7.72 -3.90
C ILE A 50 -1.59 -6.36 -3.41
N LEU A 51 -0.66 -5.50 -3.00
CA LEU A 51 -1.01 -4.20 -2.46
C LEU A 51 -1.43 -3.20 -3.53
N GLN A 52 -0.78 -3.24 -4.69
CA GLN A 52 -1.04 -2.25 -5.72
C GLN A 52 -2.49 -2.20 -6.16
N PRO A 53 -3.14 -3.34 -6.46
CA PRO A 53 -4.56 -3.28 -6.84
C PRO A 53 -5.45 -2.69 -5.75
N LEU A 54 -5.13 -2.94 -4.48
CA LEU A 54 -5.90 -2.39 -3.38
C LEU A 54 -5.76 -0.88 -3.29
N VAL A 55 -4.54 -0.39 -3.47
CA VAL A 55 -4.29 1.05 -3.46
C VAL A 55 -4.93 1.72 -4.66
N GLU A 56 -4.81 1.11 -5.84
CA GLU A 56 -5.46 1.62 -7.04
C GLU A 56 -6.96 1.75 -6.85
N ASN A 57 -7.56 0.70 -6.30
CA ASN A 57 -9.00 0.69 -6.07
C ASN A 57 -9.41 1.78 -5.09
N ALA A 58 -8.63 1.96 -4.02
CA ALA A 58 -8.93 2.99 -3.03
C ALA A 58 -8.83 4.40 -3.64
N LEU A 59 -7.85 4.64 -4.48
CA LEU A 59 -7.69 5.93 -5.15
C LEU A 59 -8.81 6.18 -6.15
N ASP A 60 -9.12 5.17 -6.96
CA ASP A 60 -10.09 5.35 -8.04
C ASP A 60 -11.52 5.47 -7.54
N HIS A 61 -11.90 4.68 -6.54
CA HIS A 61 -13.29 4.59 -6.12
C HIS A 61 -13.59 5.28 -4.81
N GLY A 62 -12.57 5.56 -4.02
CA GLY A 62 -12.78 6.19 -2.73
C GLY A 62 -12.42 7.66 -2.72
N LEU A 63 -11.15 7.97 -2.92
CA LEU A 63 -10.64 9.32 -2.71
C LEU A 63 -10.91 10.26 -3.88
N LYS A 64 -10.75 9.79 -5.10
CA LYS A 64 -10.92 10.65 -6.28
C LYS A 64 -12.33 11.18 -6.42
N ASN A 65 -13.30 10.41 -5.95
CA ASN A 65 -14.71 10.77 -6.05
C ASN A 65 -15.24 11.47 -4.81
N SER A 66 -14.39 11.71 -3.83
CA SER A 66 -14.78 12.38 -2.59
C SER A 66 -14.83 13.90 -2.80
N LEU A 67 -15.79 14.53 -2.16
CA LEU A 67 -15.90 15.99 -2.18
C LEU A 67 -15.04 16.67 -1.13
N LYS A 68 -14.36 15.91 -0.30
CA LYS A 68 -13.49 16.48 0.73
C LYS A 68 -12.28 17.15 0.10
N LYS A 69 -11.88 18.28 0.66
CA LYS A 69 -10.72 19.02 0.17
C LYS A 69 -9.42 18.35 0.56
N ASP A 70 -9.32 17.92 1.82
CA ASP A 70 -8.12 17.28 2.32
C ASP A 70 -8.35 15.78 2.38
N LYS A 71 -7.69 15.05 1.51
CA LYS A 71 -7.86 13.60 1.42
C LYS A 71 -6.60 12.93 1.95
N LYS A 72 -6.83 11.81 2.65
CA LYS A 72 -5.74 11.05 3.23
C LYS A 72 -6.00 9.57 3.03
N LEU A 73 -4.99 8.87 2.55
CA LEU A 73 -5.04 7.42 2.40
C LEU A 73 -3.99 6.81 3.32
N THR A 74 -4.40 5.90 4.18
CA THR A 74 -3.49 5.22 5.09
C THR A 74 -3.37 3.76 4.70
N VAL A 75 -2.14 3.31 4.47
CA VAL A 75 -1.84 1.91 4.15
C VAL A 75 -1.09 1.33 5.33
N THR A 76 -1.68 0.33 5.99
CA THR A 76 -1.09 -0.30 7.17
C THR A 76 -0.85 -1.77 6.89
N VAL A 77 0.37 -2.24 7.15
CA VAL A 77 0.72 -3.65 6.97
C VAL A 77 1.38 -4.14 8.26
N LYS A 78 0.79 -5.14 8.87
CA LYS A 78 1.26 -5.68 10.15
C LYS A 78 1.35 -7.19 10.11
N LYS A 79 2.28 -7.72 10.90
CA LYS A 79 2.35 -9.15 11.16
C LYS A 79 1.51 -9.44 12.40
N GLU A 80 0.63 -10.41 12.32
CA GLU A 80 -0.23 -10.79 13.43
C GLU A 80 -0.22 -12.29 13.62
N GLU A 81 -0.63 -12.72 14.79
CA GLU A 81 -0.70 -14.12 15.14
C GLU A 81 -2.06 -14.42 15.77
N TYR A 82 -2.67 -15.53 15.32
CA TYR A 82 -3.92 -16.00 15.90
C TYR A 82 -3.88 -17.51 15.94
N MET A 83 -4.04 -18.08 17.13
CA MET A 83 -4.01 -19.52 17.35
C MET A 83 -2.76 -20.18 16.77
N ALA A 84 -1.60 -19.58 17.05
CA ALA A 84 -0.29 -20.03 16.58
C ALA A 84 -0.12 -20.01 15.07
N VAL A 85 -0.98 -19.29 14.37
CA VAL A 85 -0.84 -19.09 12.93
C VAL A 85 -0.44 -17.65 12.67
N ASP A 86 0.68 -17.47 11.97
CA ASP A 86 1.15 -16.15 11.60
C ASP A 86 0.49 -15.71 10.30
N PHE A 87 0.08 -14.43 10.25
CA PHE A 87 -0.49 -13.86 9.04
C PHE A 87 -0.15 -12.38 8.94
N ILE A 88 -0.33 -11.84 7.75
CA ILE A 88 -0.09 -10.44 7.49
C ILE A 88 -1.44 -9.78 7.27
N SER A 89 -1.74 -8.73 8.03
CA SER A 89 -2.96 -7.97 7.83
C SER A 89 -2.64 -6.69 7.07
N ILE A 90 -3.52 -6.37 6.12
CA ILE A 90 -3.38 -5.20 5.28
C ILE A 90 -4.64 -4.35 5.44
N TRP A 91 -4.44 -3.09 5.81
CA TRP A 91 -5.54 -2.14 6.01
C TRP A 91 -5.33 -0.94 5.10
N ILE A 92 -6.32 -0.63 4.30
CA ILE A 92 -6.27 0.56 3.44
C ILE A 92 -7.51 1.38 3.74
N GLU A 93 -7.28 2.57 4.31
CA GLU A 93 -8.36 3.43 4.79
C GLU A 93 -8.28 4.81 4.17
N GLY A 94 -9.41 5.27 3.71
CA GLY A 94 -9.53 6.61 3.12
C GLY A 94 -9.93 7.71 4.10
#